data_d066494f20f75c4ef8100553b686fbbc
#
_entry.id   d066494f20f75c4ef8100553b686fbbc
#
_cell.length_a   1.000
_cell.length_b   1.000
_cell.length_c   1.000
_cell.angle_alpha   90.00
_cell.angle_beta   90.00
_cell.angle_gamma   90.00
#
_symmetry.space_group_name_H-M   'P 1'
#
loop_
_entity.id
_entity.type
_entity.pdbx_description
1 polymer ?
#
loop_
_entity_poly.entity_id
_entity_poly.type
_entity_poly.pdbx_seq_one_letter_code
_entity_poly.pdbx_strand_id
1 'polypeptide(L)'
;MTTPSDTGLHIACIMDGNGRWASRRGLPRTDGHTAGEEALADIVRASADRRVKWLTAFGFSTENWVRPKTEVRHILSLHRKLFARTEEMNSKNARTRWIGRPFSEKGSRTPVYVQKAINKAIDATSHNTGLTVTIAFDYGSRSELVRAAQRAMTQGPVTPDSITANLYDPTLPPVDVLVRTSGEARISNFMLWQIKGARVYLTERTWPDFDKFELDNAIALASQATP
;
A
#
# COMPACT_ATOMS: atom_id res chain seq x y z
N MET A 1 7.12 -10.31 23.89
CA MET A 1 8.10 -9.44 23.23
C MET A 1 8.16 -9.90 21.80
N THR A 2 7.44 -9.26 20.89
CA THR A 2 7.63 -9.49 19.45
C THR A 2 8.71 -8.54 19.02
N THR A 3 9.95 -9.03 18.97
CA THR A 3 11.01 -8.45 18.15
C THR A 3 10.48 -8.21 16.74
N PRO A 4 10.98 -7.20 15.98
CA PRO A 4 10.71 -7.11 14.54
C PRO A 4 10.85 -8.52 13.97
N SER A 5 9.82 -8.99 13.28
CA SER A 5 9.78 -10.37 12.79
C SER A 5 11.06 -10.68 12.04
N ASP A 6 11.57 -11.92 12.08
CA ASP A 6 12.74 -12.39 11.29
C ASP A 6 12.62 -12.05 9.78
N THR A 7 11.43 -11.59 9.37
CA THR A 7 11.09 -11.13 8.01
C THR A 7 11.50 -9.68 7.71
N GLY A 8 11.93 -8.89 8.71
CA GLY A 8 12.29 -7.48 8.59
C GLY A 8 11.09 -6.52 8.67
N LEU A 9 11.35 -5.23 8.86
CA LEU A 9 10.36 -4.17 9.11
C LEU A 9 9.35 -4.02 7.97
N HIS A 10 8.04 -4.04 8.31
CA HIS A 10 6.93 -3.79 7.40
C HIS A 10 6.19 -2.50 7.78
N ILE A 11 6.24 -1.52 6.89
CA ILE A 11 5.52 -0.25 7.01
C ILE A 11 4.34 -0.25 6.02
N ALA A 12 3.13 0.05 6.51
CA ALA A 12 1.95 0.23 5.67
C ALA A 12 1.48 1.69 5.73
N CYS A 13 1.18 2.30 4.57
CA CYS A 13 0.85 3.72 4.47
C CYS A 13 -0.55 3.94 3.92
N ILE A 14 -1.40 4.65 4.70
CA ILE A 14 -2.65 5.24 4.22
C ILE A 14 -2.35 6.67 3.81
N MET A 15 -2.26 6.90 2.50
CA MET A 15 -1.80 8.12 1.86
C MET A 15 -2.92 9.15 1.72
N ASP A 16 -3.33 9.75 2.85
CA ASP A 16 -4.44 10.71 2.89
C ASP A 16 -3.96 12.17 2.77
N GLY A 17 -4.87 13.05 2.33
CA GLY A 17 -4.63 14.50 2.30
C GLY A 17 -4.25 15.09 0.95
N ASN A 18 -4.10 14.32 -0.12
CA ASN A 18 -3.75 14.83 -1.45
C ASN A 18 -4.68 15.98 -1.91
N GLY A 19 -5.99 15.80 -1.76
CA GLY A 19 -6.96 16.84 -2.12
C GLY A 19 -6.88 18.07 -1.23
N ARG A 20 -6.66 17.90 0.08
CA ARG A 20 -6.49 19.02 1.05
C ARG A 20 -5.20 19.80 0.76
N TRP A 21 -4.13 19.09 0.41
CA TRP A 21 -2.86 19.69 0.00
C TRP A 21 -3.05 20.64 -1.20
N ALA A 22 -3.73 20.17 -2.25
CA ALA A 22 -4.03 20.96 -3.44
C ALA A 22 -4.94 22.16 -3.11
N SER A 23 -6.03 21.94 -2.37
CA SER A 23 -6.98 23.00 -2.01
C SER A 23 -6.33 24.12 -1.21
N ARG A 24 -5.43 23.81 -0.25
CA ARG A 24 -4.68 24.81 0.52
C ARG A 24 -3.75 25.68 -0.35
N ARG A 25 -3.44 25.22 -1.56
CA ARG A 25 -2.57 25.92 -2.55
C ARG A 25 -3.34 26.51 -3.72
N GLY A 26 -4.68 26.46 -3.70
CA GLY A 26 -5.52 26.92 -4.80
C GLY A 26 -5.41 26.07 -6.07
N LEU A 27 -4.94 24.82 -5.93
CA LEU A 27 -4.70 23.91 -7.04
C LEU A 27 -5.87 22.92 -7.22
N PRO A 28 -6.09 22.40 -8.44
CA PRO A 28 -7.00 21.30 -8.68
C PRO A 28 -6.64 20.06 -7.83
N ARG A 29 -7.64 19.27 -7.42
CA ARG A 29 -7.42 18.03 -6.66
C ARG A 29 -6.50 17.03 -7.35
N THR A 30 -6.50 17.02 -8.69
CA THR A 30 -5.63 16.20 -9.53
C THR A 30 -4.15 16.47 -9.29
N ASP A 31 -3.77 17.73 -9.05
CA ASP A 31 -2.39 18.12 -8.80
C ASP A 31 -1.91 17.58 -7.44
N GLY A 32 -2.81 17.51 -6.46
CA GLY A 32 -2.54 16.85 -5.19
C GLY A 32 -2.26 15.35 -5.36
N HIS A 33 -2.98 14.67 -6.24
CA HIS A 33 -2.71 13.25 -6.53
C HIS A 33 -1.37 13.08 -7.27
N THR A 34 -1.03 14.00 -8.16
CA THR A 34 0.27 13.99 -8.85
C THR A 34 1.43 14.20 -7.85
N ALA A 35 1.31 15.19 -6.96
CA ALA A 35 2.29 15.40 -5.89
C ALA A 35 2.38 14.20 -4.94
N GLY A 36 1.25 13.54 -4.66
CA GLY A 36 1.22 12.33 -3.83
C GLY A 36 1.91 11.12 -4.49
N GLU A 37 1.89 11.01 -5.81
CA GLU A 37 2.62 9.96 -6.54
C GLU A 37 4.13 10.18 -6.45
N GLU A 38 4.59 11.42 -6.59
CA GLU A 38 6.01 11.75 -6.42
C GLU A 38 6.47 11.54 -4.97
N ALA A 39 5.66 11.94 -3.98
CA ALA A 39 5.94 11.66 -2.57
C ALA A 39 6.08 10.14 -2.32
N LEU A 40 5.23 9.30 -2.94
CA LEU A 40 5.38 7.84 -2.83
C LEU A 40 6.71 7.36 -3.39
N ALA A 41 7.14 7.88 -4.54
CA ALA A 41 8.43 7.53 -5.12
C ALA A 41 9.60 7.93 -4.20
N ASP A 42 9.53 9.12 -3.57
CA ASP A 42 10.51 9.56 -2.58
C ASP A 42 10.56 8.64 -1.36
N ILE A 43 9.41 8.24 -0.84
CA ILE A 43 9.31 7.32 0.31
C ILE A 43 9.81 5.92 -0.05
N VAL A 44 9.56 5.42 -1.25
CA VAL A 44 10.14 4.16 -1.74
C VAL A 44 11.67 4.23 -1.73
N ARG A 45 12.26 5.30 -2.28
CA ARG A 45 13.71 5.54 -2.27
C ARG A 45 14.25 5.58 -0.84
N ALA A 46 13.62 6.40 0.01
CA ALA A 46 14.01 6.56 1.40
C ALA A 46 13.91 5.25 2.20
N SER A 47 12.89 4.43 1.93
CA SER A 47 12.69 3.12 2.57
C SER A 47 13.79 2.13 2.17
N ALA A 48 14.15 2.08 0.87
CA ALA A 48 15.25 1.24 0.39
C ALA A 48 16.59 1.63 1.04
N ASP A 49 16.90 2.94 1.12
CA ASP A 49 18.12 3.46 1.73
C ASP A 49 18.20 3.15 3.24
N ARG A 50 17.06 2.99 3.92
CA ARG A 50 16.93 2.63 5.34
C ARG A 50 16.81 1.12 5.59
N ARG A 51 16.94 0.32 4.53
CA ARG A 51 16.82 -1.13 4.59
C ARG A 51 15.46 -1.63 5.14
N VAL A 52 14.41 -0.85 4.96
CA VAL A 52 13.04 -1.32 5.18
C VAL A 52 12.80 -2.52 4.26
N LYS A 53 12.21 -3.59 4.78
CA LYS A 53 12.05 -4.82 4.01
C LYS A 53 10.73 -4.85 3.24
N TRP A 54 9.67 -4.26 3.82
CA TRP A 54 8.33 -4.27 3.26
C TRP A 54 7.68 -2.89 3.38
N LEU A 55 7.18 -2.37 2.28
CA LEU A 55 6.41 -1.12 2.22
C LEU A 55 5.11 -1.39 1.48
N THR A 56 3.97 -1.24 2.15
CA THR A 56 2.66 -1.35 1.51
C THR A 56 1.97 0.00 1.44
N ALA A 57 1.64 0.45 0.24
CA ALA A 57 0.99 1.73 -0.01
C ALA A 57 -0.47 1.55 -0.45
N PHE A 58 -1.41 2.26 0.20
CA PHE A 58 -2.82 2.24 -0.17
C PHE A 58 -3.09 3.17 -1.35
N GLY A 59 -2.89 2.67 -2.56
CA GLY A 59 -2.97 3.46 -3.79
C GLY A 59 -4.41 3.74 -4.24
N PHE A 60 -5.30 2.71 -4.23
CA PHE A 60 -6.69 2.86 -4.68
C PHE A 60 -7.62 1.87 -3.96
N SER A 61 -8.58 2.38 -3.21
CA SER A 61 -9.56 1.55 -2.52
C SER A 61 -10.75 1.17 -3.42
N THR A 62 -11.44 0.09 -3.07
CA THR A 62 -12.71 -0.29 -3.72
C THR A 62 -13.76 0.82 -3.63
N GLU A 63 -13.73 1.63 -2.58
CA GLU A 63 -14.62 2.76 -2.37
C GLU A 63 -14.28 3.97 -3.26
N ASN A 64 -13.07 4.04 -3.81
CA ASN A 64 -12.68 5.16 -4.68
C ASN A 64 -13.38 5.16 -6.06
N TRP A 65 -13.98 4.05 -6.46
CA TRP A 65 -14.73 3.98 -7.71
C TRP A 65 -16.00 4.86 -7.77
N VAL A 66 -16.48 5.37 -6.62
CA VAL A 66 -17.62 6.31 -6.56
C VAL A 66 -17.22 7.77 -6.77
N ARG A 67 -15.92 8.07 -6.81
CA ARG A 67 -15.41 9.41 -7.08
C ARG A 67 -15.80 9.89 -8.50
N PRO A 68 -15.73 11.20 -8.76
CA PRO A 68 -15.94 11.74 -10.11
C PRO A 68 -15.07 11.01 -11.15
N LYS A 69 -15.65 10.70 -12.30
CA LYS A 69 -14.97 9.92 -13.36
C LYS A 69 -13.65 10.54 -13.83
N THR A 70 -13.56 11.88 -13.81
CA THR A 70 -12.33 12.62 -14.16
C THR A 70 -11.22 12.37 -13.15
N GLU A 71 -11.53 12.41 -11.85
CA GLU A 71 -10.59 12.11 -10.77
C GLU A 71 -10.12 10.65 -10.85
N VAL A 72 -11.06 9.71 -11.03
CA VAL A 72 -10.72 8.28 -11.17
C VAL A 72 -9.78 8.06 -12.36
N ARG A 73 -10.10 8.62 -13.55
CA ARG A 73 -9.22 8.47 -14.73
C ARG A 73 -7.81 9.02 -14.48
N HIS A 74 -7.72 10.17 -13.80
CA HIS A 74 -6.43 10.75 -13.46
C HIS A 74 -5.63 9.82 -12.53
N ILE A 75 -6.24 9.33 -11.45
CA ILE A 75 -5.59 8.40 -10.51
C ILE A 75 -5.15 7.11 -11.22
N LEU A 76 -5.97 6.55 -12.11
CA LEU A 76 -5.60 5.38 -12.91
C LEU A 76 -4.38 5.64 -13.80
N SER A 77 -4.27 6.85 -14.37
CA SER A 77 -3.12 7.23 -15.18
C SER A 77 -1.84 7.38 -14.34
N LEU A 78 -1.95 7.90 -13.11
CA LEU A 78 -0.83 7.98 -12.17
C LEU A 78 -0.35 6.59 -11.75
N HIS A 79 -1.26 5.65 -11.44
CA HIS A 79 -0.88 4.28 -11.13
C HIS A 79 -0.17 3.60 -12.30
N ARG A 80 -0.60 3.85 -13.55
CA ARG A 80 0.15 3.36 -14.72
C ARG A 80 1.58 3.92 -14.78
N LYS A 81 1.78 5.19 -14.43
CA LYS A 81 3.12 5.81 -14.36
C LYS A 81 3.94 5.21 -13.21
N LEU A 82 3.34 5.05 -12.03
CA LEU A 82 3.98 4.45 -10.87
C LEU A 82 4.50 3.04 -11.21
N PHE A 83 3.66 2.19 -11.80
CA PHE A 83 4.08 0.84 -12.21
C PHE A 83 5.08 0.84 -13.37
N ALA A 84 5.25 1.93 -14.10
CA ALA A 84 6.26 2.04 -15.15
C ALA A 84 7.67 2.39 -14.63
N ARG A 85 7.83 2.72 -13.33
CA ARG A 85 9.13 3.07 -12.71
C ARG A 85 10.05 1.87 -12.47
N THR A 86 10.03 0.87 -13.36
CA THR A 86 10.74 -0.41 -13.18
C THR A 86 12.26 -0.26 -13.14
N GLU A 87 12.83 0.67 -13.91
CA GLU A 87 14.27 0.97 -13.89
C GLU A 87 14.70 1.53 -12.53
N GLU A 88 13.92 2.47 -11.98
CA GLU A 88 14.15 3.03 -10.65
C GLU A 88 14.06 1.92 -9.57
N MET A 89 13.05 1.06 -9.64
CA MET A 89 12.91 -0.08 -8.74
C MET A 89 14.11 -1.02 -8.81
N ASN A 90 14.57 -1.35 -10.02
CA ASN A 90 15.73 -2.21 -10.23
C ASN A 90 17.02 -1.57 -9.70
N SER A 91 17.22 -0.27 -9.90
CA SER A 91 18.40 0.46 -9.39
C SER A 91 18.49 0.44 -7.85
N LYS A 92 17.37 0.33 -7.17
CA LYS A 92 17.27 0.23 -5.71
C LYS A 92 17.12 -1.22 -5.21
N ASN A 93 17.27 -2.22 -6.08
CA ASN A 93 17.00 -3.62 -5.76
C ASN A 93 15.62 -3.81 -5.08
N ALA A 94 14.62 -3.04 -5.52
CA ALA A 94 13.28 -3.08 -4.97
C ALA A 94 12.34 -3.92 -5.85
N ARG A 95 11.53 -4.78 -5.23
CA ARG A 95 10.55 -5.65 -5.89
C ARG A 95 9.17 -5.03 -5.80
N THR A 96 8.45 -4.99 -6.92
CA THR A 96 7.06 -4.56 -6.96
C THR A 96 6.13 -5.73 -6.72
N ARG A 97 5.11 -5.53 -5.88
CA ARG A 97 3.97 -6.43 -5.70
C ARG A 97 2.65 -5.66 -5.78
N TRP A 98 1.59 -6.39 -5.93
CA TRP A 98 0.23 -5.86 -5.94
C TRP A 98 -0.69 -6.72 -5.09
N ILE A 99 -1.56 -6.08 -4.31
CA ILE A 99 -2.71 -6.72 -3.66
C ILE A 99 -3.98 -5.97 -4.05
N GLY A 100 -5.06 -6.71 -4.28
CA GLY A 100 -6.35 -6.14 -4.66
C GLY A 100 -7.27 -7.18 -5.26
N ARG A 101 -8.44 -6.75 -5.68
CA ARG A 101 -9.42 -7.63 -6.31
C ARG A 101 -8.83 -8.28 -7.56
N PRO A 102 -8.83 -9.62 -7.67
CA PRO A 102 -8.33 -10.30 -8.85
C PRO A 102 -9.00 -9.79 -10.14
N PHE A 103 -8.23 -9.61 -11.20
CA PHE A 103 -8.74 -9.03 -12.45
C PHE A 103 -9.83 -9.89 -13.11
N SER A 104 -9.79 -11.22 -12.90
CA SER A 104 -10.80 -12.17 -13.37
C SER A 104 -12.05 -12.24 -12.52
N GLU A 105 -12.06 -11.60 -11.35
CA GLU A 105 -13.19 -11.65 -10.42
C GLU A 105 -14.36 -10.79 -10.92
N LYS A 106 -15.58 -11.32 -10.79
CA LYS A 106 -16.81 -10.57 -11.11
C LYS A 106 -16.86 -9.28 -10.32
N GLY A 107 -16.99 -8.15 -11.01
CA GLY A 107 -17.01 -6.82 -10.42
C GLY A 107 -15.64 -6.12 -10.40
N SER A 108 -14.57 -6.75 -10.92
CA SER A 108 -13.33 -6.03 -11.21
C SER A 108 -13.58 -4.92 -12.22
N ARG A 109 -13.10 -3.71 -11.91
CA ARG A 109 -13.26 -2.51 -12.74
C ARG A 109 -11.91 -1.99 -13.23
N THR A 110 -10.83 -2.68 -12.88
CA THR A 110 -9.46 -2.30 -13.25
C THR A 110 -9.28 -2.39 -14.77
N PRO A 111 -8.98 -1.28 -15.47
CA PRO A 111 -8.81 -1.29 -16.91
C PRO A 111 -7.63 -2.15 -17.36
N VAL A 112 -7.73 -2.78 -18.52
CA VAL A 112 -6.71 -3.70 -19.06
C VAL A 112 -5.32 -3.05 -19.14
N TYR A 113 -5.24 -1.76 -19.47
CA TYR A 113 -3.95 -1.06 -19.53
C TYR A 113 -3.26 -0.92 -18.16
N VAL A 114 -4.05 -0.81 -17.07
CA VAL A 114 -3.53 -0.82 -15.69
C VAL A 114 -3.09 -2.23 -15.31
N GLN A 115 -3.91 -3.26 -15.62
CA GLN A 115 -3.56 -4.66 -15.39
C GLN A 115 -2.22 -5.02 -16.06
N LYS A 116 -2.04 -4.63 -17.34
CA LYS A 116 -0.79 -4.85 -18.07
C LYS A 116 0.40 -4.14 -17.41
N ALA A 117 0.21 -2.90 -16.92
CA ALA A 117 1.26 -2.17 -16.24
C ALA A 117 1.67 -2.84 -14.92
N ILE A 118 0.69 -3.32 -14.13
CA ILE A 118 0.93 -4.06 -12.88
C ILE A 118 1.74 -5.33 -13.17
N ASN A 119 1.28 -6.17 -14.09
CA ASN A 119 1.95 -7.44 -14.40
C ASN A 119 3.37 -7.19 -14.91
N LYS A 120 3.56 -6.22 -15.84
CA LYS A 120 4.88 -5.85 -16.34
C LYS A 120 5.83 -5.40 -15.21
N ALA A 121 5.34 -4.61 -14.25
CA ALA A 121 6.15 -4.15 -13.12
C ALA A 121 6.58 -5.31 -12.21
N ILE A 122 5.65 -6.22 -11.90
CA ILE A 122 5.92 -7.40 -11.09
C ILE A 122 6.99 -8.27 -11.78
N ASP A 123 6.80 -8.58 -13.06
CA ASP A 123 7.73 -9.43 -13.82
C ASP A 123 9.11 -8.80 -13.91
N ALA A 124 9.19 -7.50 -14.27
CA ALA A 124 10.44 -6.78 -14.47
C ALA A 124 11.26 -6.59 -13.19
N THR A 125 10.64 -6.70 -12.00
CA THR A 125 11.31 -6.51 -10.70
C THR A 125 11.35 -7.78 -9.85
N SER A 126 10.90 -8.93 -10.39
CA SER A 126 10.74 -10.20 -9.66
C SER A 126 12.05 -10.74 -9.09
N HIS A 127 13.18 -10.46 -9.75
CA HIS A 127 14.51 -10.90 -9.36
C HIS A 127 15.12 -10.09 -8.18
N ASN A 128 14.56 -8.91 -7.87
CA ASN A 128 15.06 -8.06 -6.80
C ASN A 128 14.79 -8.69 -5.42
N THR A 129 15.73 -8.51 -4.50
CA THR A 129 15.75 -9.15 -3.16
C THR A 129 15.75 -8.18 -1.99
N GLY A 130 15.84 -6.88 -2.28
CA GLY A 130 15.86 -5.80 -1.29
C GLY A 130 14.47 -5.46 -0.75
N LEU A 131 14.08 -4.18 -0.85
CA LEU A 131 12.76 -3.69 -0.46
C LEU A 131 11.65 -4.35 -1.31
N THR A 132 10.60 -4.84 -0.68
CA THR A 132 9.37 -5.23 -1.38
C THR A 132 8.34 -4.10 -1.24
N VAL A 133 7.94 -3.51 -2.37
CA VAL A 133 6.91 -2.47 -2.45
C VAL A 133 5.61 -3.09 -2.92
N THR A 134 4.60 -3.11 -2.07
CA THR A 134 3.27 -3.63 -2.39
C THR A 134 2.30 -2.46 -2.59
N ILE A 135 1.69 -2.38 -3.76
CA ILE A 135 0.64 -1.40 -4.04
C ILE A 135 -0.72 -2.05 -3.85
N ALA A 136 -1.48 -1.60 -2.85
CA ALA A 136 -2.87 -1.99 -2.67
C ALA A 136 -3.73 -1.17 -3.64
N PHE A 137 -4.19 -1.81 -4.73
CA PHE A 137 -4.95 -1.18 -5.80
C PHE A 137 -6.22 -1.97 -6.12
N ASP A 138 -7.37 -1.30 -6.21
CA ASP A 138 -8.71 -1.89 -6.18
C ASP A 138 -8.87 -2.82 -4.97
N TYR A 139 -8.38 -2.33 -3.83
CA TYR A 139 -8.24 -3.09 -2.60
C TYR A 139 -9.27 -2.67 -1.54
N GLY A 140 -9.77 -3.65 -0.80
CA GLY A 140 -10.54 -3.44 0.40
C GLY A 140 -10.48 -4.69 1.29
N SER A 141 -10.04 -4.53 2.54
CA SER A 141 -9.77 -5.66 3.43
C SER A 141 -10.99 -6.50 3.73
N ARG A 142 -12.18 -5.89 3.84
CA ARG A 142 -13.43 -6.66 4.04
C ARG A 142 -13.67 -7.64 2.90
N SER A 143 -13.49 -7.21 1.64
CA SER A 143 -13.62 -8.08 0.48
C SER A 143 -12.54 -9.15 0.44
N GLU A 144 -11.30 -8.80 0.79
CA GLU A 144 -10.21 -9.76 0.92
C GLU A 144 -10.54 -10.85 1.93
N LEU A 145 -11.00 -10.49 3.14
CA LEU A 145 -11.34 -11.44 4.19
C LEU A 145 -12.52 -12.35 3.84
N VAL A 146 -13.58 -11.79 3.24
CA VAL A 146 -14.73 -12.59 2.77
C VAL A 146 -14.26 -13.62 1.73
N ARG A 147 -13.43 -13.19 0.77
CA ARG A 147 -12.88 -14.07 -0.25
C ARG A 147 -11.95 -15.12 0.36
N ALA A 148 -11.09 -14.74 1.29
CA ALA A 148 -10.19 -15.66 1.98
C ALA A 148 -10.99 -16.73 2.75
N ALA A 149 -12.05 -16.34 3.47
CA ALA A 149 -12.92 -17.29 4.17
C ALA A 149 -13.64 -18.25 3.21
N GLN A 150 -14.21 -17.74 2.10
CA GLN A 150 -14.85 -18.56 1.08
C GLN A 150 -13.89 -19.61 0.49
N ARG A 151 -12.65 -19.22 0.22
CA ARG A 151 -11.62 -20.16 -0.26
C ARG A 151 -11.20 -21.16 0.80
N ALA A 152 -11.01 -20.72 2.05
CA ALA A 152 -10.68 -21.60 3.15
C ALA A 152 -11.75 -22.69 3.34
N MET A 153 -13.03 -22.32 3.27
CA MET A 153 -14.16 -23.29 3.37
C MET A 153 -14.10 -24.39 2.32
N THR A 154 -13.55 -24.16 1.15
CA THR A 154 -13.40 -25.21 0.12
C THR A 154 -12.19 -26.13 0.36
N GLN A 155 -11.32 -25.77 1.29
CA GLN A 155 -10.08 -26.50 1.60
C GLN A 155 -10.15 -27.24 2.94
N GLY A 156 -11.13 -26.91 3.80
CA GLY A 156 -11.30 -27.52 5.12
C GLY A 156 -11.84 -26.55 6.16
N PRO A 157 -11.55 -26.76 7.45
CA PRO A 157 -12.00 -25.88 8.53
C PRO A 157 -11.45 -24.46 8.38
N VAL A 158 -12.31 -23.46 8.63
CA VAL A 158 -11.88 -22.05 8.65
C VAL A 158 -11.18 -21.76 9.97
N THR A 159 -9.89 -21.47 9.90
CA THR A 159 -9.02 -21.11 11.02
C THR A 159 -8.28 -19.82 10.69
N PRO A 160 -7.67 -19.13 11.68
CA PRO A 160 -6.81 -17.97 11.40
C PRO A 160 -5.72 -18.28 10.36
N ASP A 161 -5.10 -19.47 10.43
CA ASP A 161 -4.06 -19.87 9.48
C ASP A 161 -4.61 -20.08 8.08
N SER A 162 -5.79 -20.73 7.95
CA SER A 162 -6.43 -20.93 6.65
C SER A 162 -6.91 -19.60 6.04
N ILE A 163 -7.33 -18.62 6.84
CA ILE A 163 -7.59 -17.25 6.37
C ILE A 163 -6.31 -16.62 5.85
N THR A 164 -5.24 -16.64 6.64
CA THR A 164 -3.93 -16.08 6.25
C THR A 164 -3.42 -16.67 4.94
N ALA A 165 -3.49 -17.99 4.79
CA ALA A 165 -3.07 -18.70 3.58
C ALA A 165 -3.90 -18.35 2.32
N ASN A 166 -5.09 -17.76 2.49
CA ASN A 166 -5.99 -17.42 1.41
C ASN A 166 -6.15 -15.89 1.16
N LEU A 167 -5.37 -15.04 1.85
CA LEU A 167 -5.29 -13.60 1.57
C LEU A 167 -4.82 -13.36 0.13
N TYR A 168 -4.90 -12.12 -0.35
CA TYR A 168 -4.43 -11.77 -1.71
C TYR A 168 -2.94 -12.04 -1.90
N ASP A 169 -2.13 -11.76 -0.90
CA ASP A 169 -0.72 -12.18 -0.81
C ASP A 169 -0.44 -12.79 0.57
N PRO A 170 -0.49 -14.13 0.71
CA PRO A 170 -0.24 -14.81 1.97
C PRO A 170 1.23 -14.74 2.43
N THR A 171 2.12 -14.25 1.59
CA THR A 171 3.55 -14.10 1.92
C THR A 171 3.88 -12.74 2.53
N LEU A 172 2.93 -11.79 2.52
CA LEU A 172 3.08 -10.50 3.20
C LEU A 172 3.12 -10.72 4.72
N PRO A 173 4.20 -10.29 5.40
CA PRO A 173 4.28 -10.39 6.86
C PRO A 173 3.27 -9.45 7.53
N PRO A 174 3.00 -9.64 8.83
CA PRO A 174 2.28 -8.66 9.62
C PRO A 174 2.90 -7.27 9.51
N VAL A 175 2.07 -6.23 9.63
CA VAL A 175 2.52 -4.84 9.61
C VAL A 175 3.05 -4.46 10.98
N ASP A 176 4.25 -3.88 11.04
CA ASP A 176 4.83 -3.36 12.28
C ASP A 176 4.36 -1.93 12.57
N VAL A 177 4.27 -1.09 11.53
CA VAL A 177 3.80 0.29 11.65
C VAL A 177 2.80 0.63 10.55
N LEU A 178 1.63 1.09 10.97
CA LEU A 178 0.64 1.70 10.10
C LEU A 178 0.79 3.22 10.16
N VAL A 179 1.22 3.81 9.06
CA VAL A 179 1.28 5.27 8.88
C VAL A 179 -0.05 5.78 8.35
N ARG A 180 -0.60 6.83 8.97
CA ARG A 180 -1.70 7.58 8.40
C ARG A 180 -1.45 9.07 8.46
N THR A 181 -1.55 9.71 7.30
CA THR A 181 -1.34 11.15 7.14
C THR A 181 -2.65 11.93 7.28
N SER A 182 -2.52 13.25 7.49
CA SER A 182 -3.60 14.22 7.40
C SER A 182 -4.56 14.26 8.60
N GLY A 183 -4.08 13.86 9.80
CA GLY A 183 -4.83 13.96 11.07
C GLY A 183 -6.02 12.99 11.19
N GLU A 184 -6.10 11.99 10.33
CA GLU A 184 -7.20 11.02 10.33
C GLU A 184 -6.84 9.78 11.15
N ALA A 185 -7.72 9.36 12.08
CA ALA A 185 -7.46 8.22 12.96
C ALA A 185 -8.13 6.90 12.51
N ARG A 186 -8.94 6.93 11.44
CA ARG A 186 -9.65 5.73 10.95
C ARG A 186 -8.76 4.88 10.04
N ILE A 187 -8.98 3.55 9.99
CA ILE A 187 -8.19 2.59 9.19
C ILE A 187 -8.69 2.47 7.76
N SER A 188 -9.90 2.92 7.45
CA SER A 188 -10.47 2.98 6.09
C SER A 188 -10.44 1.67 5.30
N ASN A 189 -10.77 0.54 5.95
CA ASN A 189 -10.83 -0.77 5.30
C ASN A 189 -9.48 -1.23 4.69
N PHE A 190 -8.34 -0.83 5.33
CA PHE A 190 -7.00 -1.17 4.87
C PHE A 190 -6.35 -2.22 5.76
N MET A 191 -5.96 -3.34 5.19
CA MET A 191 -5.15 -4.43 5.77
C MET A 191 -5.60 -4.87 7.18
N LEU A 192 -6.92 -4.97 7.44
CA LEU A 192 -7.48 -5.24 8.79
C LEU A 192 -6.93 -6.51 9.44
N TRP A 193 -6.50 -7.49 8.65
CA TRP A 193 -5.91 -8.72 9.15
C TRP A 193 -4.43 -8.54 9.49
N GLN A 194 -3.68 -7.91 8.60
CA GLN A 194 -2.23 -7.79 8.70
C GLN A 194 -1.78 -6.74 9.71
N ILE A 195 -2.62 -5.73 10.02
CA ILE A 195 -2.30 -4.66 10.99
C ILE A 195 -2.55 -5.07 12.46
N LYS A 196 -2.95 -6.33 12.71
CA LYS A 196 -3.12 -6.82 14.09
C LYS A 196 -1.79 -6.71 14.84
N GLY A 197 -1.75 -5.82 15.84
CA GLY A 197 -0.54 -5.56 16.61
C GLY A 197 0.37 -4.48 16.03
N ALA A 198 0.03 -3.89 14.88
CA ALA A 198 0.77 -2.77 14.32
C ALA A 198 0.69 -1.53 15.24
N ARG A 199 1.79 -0.82 15.35
CA ARG A 199 1.79 0.54 15.92
C ARG A 199 1.20 1.50 14.91
N VAL A 200 0.54 2.54 15.39
CA VAL A 200 -0.09 3.53 14.51
C VAL A 200 0.64 4.85 14.63
N TYR A 201 1.27 5.27 13.54
CA TYR A 201 1.89 6.58 13.39
C TYR A 201 0.90 7.53 12.70
N LEU A 202 0.38 8.48 13.46
CA LEU A 202 -0.53 9.51 12.96
C LEU A 202 0.23 10.84 12.82
N THR A 203 0.07 11.52 11.68
CA THR A 203 0.64 12.84 11.45
C THR A 203 -0.37 13.79 10.82
N GLU A 204 -0.33 15.06 11.23
CA GLU A 204 -1.13 16.14 10.64
C GLU A 204 -0.67 16.51 9.22
N ARG A 205 0.55 16.10 8.83
CA ARG A 205 1.06 16.34 7.49
C ARG A 205 0.20 15.64 6.45
N THR A 206 -0.06 16.31 5.34
CA THR A 206 -0.70 15.68 4.18
C THR A 206 0.29 14.75 3.49
N TRP A 207 -0.22 13.75 2.76
CA TRP A 207 0.68 12.79 2.10
C TRP A 207 1.74 13.42 1.18
N PRO A 208 1.45 14.45 0.34
CA PRO A 208 2.49 15.10 -0.45
C PRO A 208 3.58 15.81 0.38
N ASP A 209 3.29 16.13 1.64
CA ASP A 209 4.25 16.75 2.57
C ASP A 209 4.90 15.72 3.51
N PHE A 210 4.59 14.43 3.38
CA PHE A 210 5.20 13.34 4.13
C PHE A 210 6.57 13.03 3.56
N ASP A 211 7.61 13.30 4.32
CA ASP A 211 8.99 13.22 3.88
C ASP A 211 9.79 12.11 4.59
N LYS A 212 11.08 12.05 4.29
CA LYS A 212 12.00 11.07 4.90
C LYS A 212 12.13 11.22 6.42
N PHE A 213 11.92 12.40 7.00
CA PHE A 213 11.98 12.60 8.44
C PHE A 213 10.74 12.04 9.13
N GLU A 214 9.58 12.19 8.50
CA GLU A 214 8.35 11.54 8.97
C GLU A 214 8.47 10.01 8.88
N LEU A 215 9.11 9.49 7.83
CA LEU A 215 9.42 8.06 7.71
C LEU A 215 10.35 7.59 8.83
N ASP A 216 11.39 8.36 9.16
CA ASP A 216 12.30 8.05 10.27
C ASP A 216 11.58 7.98 11.62
N ASN A 217 10.65 8.90 11.86
CA ASN A 217 9.81 8.89 13.06
C ASN A 217 8.92 7.62 13.11
N ALA A 218 8.34 7.21 11.98
CA ALA A 218 7.54 5.99 11.89
C ALA A 218 8.41 4.74 12.14
N ILE A 219 9.63 4.69 11.61
CA ILE A 219 10.59 3.60 11.84
C ILE A 219 10.99 3.55 13.32
N ALA A 220 11.29 4.68 13.93
CA ALA A 220 11.65 4.77 15.35
C ALA A 220 10.51 4.26 16.25
N LEU A 221 9.25 4.52 15.88
CA LEU A 221 8.09 4.00 16.58
C LEU A 221 8.07 2.47 16.59
N ALA A 222 8.43 1.81 15.48
CA ALA A 222 8.49 0.35 15.39
C ALA A 222 9.48 -0.26 16.38
N SER A 223 10.59 0.43 16.64
CA SER A 223 11.69 -0.05 17.46
C SER A 223 11.47 0.12 18.97
N GLN A 224 10.43 0.85 19.39
CA GLN A 224 10.12 1.02 20.81
C GLN A 224 9.59 -0.30 21.39
N ALA A 225 10.04 -0.70 22.57
CA ALA A 225 9.47 -1.86 23.27
C ALA A 225 7.96 -1.65 23.52
N THR A 226 7.18 -2.71 23.34
CA THR A 226 5.75 -2.66 23.79
C THR A 226 5.75 -2.66 25.31
N PRO A 227 5.03 -1.72 25.97
CA PRO A 227 4.95 -1.66 27.42
C PRO A 227 4.31 -2.92 28.04
#